data_3f203a0bbcc958b1502367a0dd24aa01
#
_entry.id   3f203a0bbcc958b1502367a0dd24aa01
#
_cell.length_a   1.000
_cell.length_b   1.000
_cell.length_c   1.000
_cell.angle_alpha   90.00
_cell.angle_beta   90.00
_cell.angle_gamma   90.00
#
_symmetry.space_group_name_H-M   'P 1'
#
loop_
_entity.id
_entity.type
_entity.pdbx_description
1 polymer ?
#
loop_
_entity_poly.entity_id
_entity_poly.type
_entity_poly.pdbx_seq_one_letter_code
_entity_poly.pdbx_strand_id
1 'polypeptide(L)'
;MIEKMKVVHIVAAASEKTALLDRLRTLGIVHFGEKASADQRHLERFAQLSRMDMALQEYAGPGRETAPMSDKDFEPFYKELADCLERRKTLQEKKTAAGAAAEKLTEWGDFSPEELRELKDQGFDIHVYRTDKKTMAALAADPDVKIIRLAPVGKMPTLAAIGPLPGTYPVTEFPIPDKGAGQLRRERDDCDQGLRSCQAFLTEAAKHLPSIHDQMLKTQNAAEYSSVSNTSQSQDGLVWLTGYIPEAEAEGFKKAAAQAHWAWAMEDPAADDDKVPTKVKYNKVTRLMIPVFDILGVVPGYREYDISFWFLGFFTLFFAMIIGDAGYGCLFLLAALVMTLKSKKASTAVQLLWLLSIATIVWGALTGTWFGLEQAMDVPLLRSLVIPTFANYPAHFGVESTTQQNTIMKFCFILGTVQLSLACVMNIRRKFREKDLSWLADLGWLAAIDALYFVVLYLVIGQQVNLMPVACVVIAGFLLVVLFGGMSPDKSFGQGLKAGLGDAFTVFLNTISAFGNIMSYIRLFAVGMASLAIAQSFNNMALGFKGPLVIAAVLILLIGHGLNIVMGLLSVVVHGVRLNLLEFSGQLGMEWAGIAYDPFKKHDKIKK
;
A
#
# COMPACT_ATOMS: atom_id res chain seq x y z
N MET A 1 -9.94 6.34 -21.73
CA MET A 1 -10.95 7.39 -21.98
C MET A 1 -12.06 7.23 -20.98
N ILE A 2 -12.45 8.29 -20.28
CA ILE A 2 -13.55 8.26 -19.31
C ILE A 2 -14.87 8.18 -20.08
N GLU A 3 -15.71 7.19 -19.74
CA GLU A 3 -17.04 7.03 -20.34
C GLU A 3 -18.02 8.04 -19.74
N LYS A 4 -18.90 8.59 -20.59
CA LYS A 4 -19.96 9.49 -20.13
C LYS A 4 -20.99 8.71 -19.31
N MET A 5 -21.41 9.30 -18.21
CA MET A 5 -22.42 8.75 -17.30
C MET A 5 -23.73 9.51 -17.42
N LYS A 6 -24.82 8.83 -17.14
CA LYS A 6 -26.18 9.41 -17.02
C LYS A 6 -26.71 9.12 -15.62
N VAL A 7 -27.41 10.07 -15.04
CA VAL A 7 -28.19 9.86 -13.82
C VAL A 7 -29.50 9.19 -14.20
N VAL A 8 -29.88 8.16 -13.45
CA VAL A 8 -31.15 7.45 -13.65
C VAL A 8 -31.94 7.43 -12.37
N HIS A 9 -33.16 7.92 -12.44
CA HIS A 9 -34.16 7.83 -11.38
C HIS A 9 -35.13 6.71 -11.76
N ILE A 10 -35.32 5.76 -10.85
CA ILE A 10 -36.16 4.58 -11.03
C ILE A 10 -37.26 4.61 -9.99
N VAL A 11 -38.50 4.45 -10.40
CA VAL A 11 -39.67 4.40 -9.51
C VAL A 11 -40.47 3.13 -9.81
N ALA A 12 -40.82 2.40 -8.75
CA ALA A 12 -41.64 1.20 -8.83
C ALA A 12 -42.62 1.12 -7.64
N ALA A 13 -43.56 0.19 -7.69
CA ALA A 13 -44.44 -0.08 -6.55
C ALA A 13 -43.64 -0.70 -5.39
N ALA A 14 -43.97 -0.34 -4.16
CA ALA A 14 -43.29 -0.86 -2.97
C ALA A 14 -43.42 -2.40 -2.85
N SER A 15 -44.52 -2.98 -3.34
CA SER A 15 -44.73 -4.43 -3.41
C SER A 15 -43.74 -5.13 -4.35
N GLU A 16 -43.18 -4.41 -5.33
CA GLU A 16 -42.26 -4.96 -6.33
C GLU A 16 -40.78 -4.67 -6.01
N LYS A 17 -40.48 -4.09 -4.85
CA LYS A 17 -39.12 -3.70 -4.45
C LYS A 17 -38.10 -4.83 -4.64
N THR A 18 -38.42 -6.04 -4.17
CA THR A 18 -37.50 -7.19 -4.27
C THR A 18 -37.25 -7.57 -5.74
N ALA A 19 -38.31 -7.64 -6.55
CA ALA A 19 -38.21 -7.95 -7.97
C ALA A 19 -37.41 -6.86 -8.74
N LEU A 20 -37.58 -5.58 -8.38
CA LEU A 20 -36.81 -4.46 -8.89
C LEU A 20 -35.31 -4.65 -8.61
N LEU A 21 -34.96 -4.90 -7.34
CA LEU A 21 -33.56 -5.05 -6.93
C LEU A 21 -32.90 -6.28 -7.58
N ASP A 22 -33.59 -7.40 -7.66
CA ASP A 22 -33.07 -8.63 -8.30
C ASP A 22 -32.82 -8.42 -9.79
N ARG A 23 -33.71 -7.71 -10.45
CA ARG A 23 -33.56 -7.37 -11.88
C ARG A 23 -32.44 -6.37 -12.14
N LEU A 24 -32.32 -5.31 -11.31
CA LEU A 24 -31.21 -4.36 -11.36
C LEU A 24 -29.86 -5.05 -11.12
N ARG A 25 -29.83 -6.00 -10.17
CA ARG A 25 -28.65 -6.81 -9.87
C ARG A 25 -28.27 -7.73 -11.03
N THR A 26 -29.25 -8.27 -11.73
CA THR A 26 -29.02 -9.13 -12.91
C THR A 26 -28.53 -8.30 -14.10
N LEU A 27 -29.06 -7.09 -14.29
CA LEU A 27 -28.57 -6.15 -15.30
C LEU A 27 -27.13 -5.74 -15.04
N GLY A 28 -26.74 -5.50 -13.78
CA GLY A 28 -25.37 -5.23 -13.39
C GLY A 28 -24.76 -3.97 -13.98
N ILE A 29 -25.56 -2.93 -14.25
CA ILE A 29 -25.13 -1.69 -14.93
C ILE A 29 -25.33 -0.43 -14.08
N VAL A 30 -26.17 -0.48 -13.03
CA VAL A 30 -26.45 0.68 -12.20
C VAL A 30 -25.48 0.78 -11.03
N HIS A 31 -24.81 1.89 -10.93
CA HIS A 31 -23.99 2.25 -9.76
C HIS A 31 -24.81 3.16 -8.83
N PHE A 32 -24.87 2.83 -7.55
CA PHE A 32 -25.50 3.67 -6.53
C PHE A 32 -24.41 4.46 -5.79
N GLY A 33 -24.48 5.80 -5.87
CA GLY A 33 -23.46 6.69 -5.32
C GLY A 33 -23.39 6.63 -3.79
N GLU A 34 -24.50 6.87 -3.12
CA GLU A 34 -24.61 6.72 -1.68
C GLU A 34 -25.31 5.40 -1.37
N LYS A 35 -24.60 4.49 -0.73
CA LYS A 35 -25.16 3.25 -0.22
C LYS A 35 -25.38 3.39 1.29
N ALA A 36 -26.59 3.12 1.76
CA ALA A 36 -26.86 3.02 3.20
C ALA A 36 -26.03 1.89 3.82
N SER A 37 -25.89 1.90 5.14
CA SER A 37 -25.22 0.81 5.83
C SER A 37 -25.91 -0.53 5.54
N ALA A 38 -25.11 -1.55 5.25
CA ALA A 38 -25.60 -2.91 5.15
C ALA A 38 -26.10 -3.42 6.52
N ASP A 39 -26.90 -4.47 6.51
CA ASP A 39 -27.37 -5.10 7.76
C ASP A 39 -26.16 -5.56 8.59
N GLN A 40 -26.18 -5.19 9.87
CA GLN A 40 -25.10 -5.45 10.82
C GLN A 40 -24.73 -6.93 10.89
N ARG A 41 -25.70 -7.83 10.76
CA ARG A 41 -25.50 -9.29 10.76
C ARG A 41 -24.57 -9.75 9.64
N HIS A 42 -24.71 -9.18 8.43
CA HIS A 42 -23.87 -9.53 7.29
C HIS A 42 -22.45 -8.99 7.46
N LEU A 43 -22.31 -7.77 8.02
CA LEU A 43 -20.99 -7.17 8.29
C LEU A 43 -20.23 -7.95 9.36
N GLU A 44 -20.89 -8.31 10.46
CA GLU A 44 -20.28 -9.11 11.53
C GLU A 44 -19.87 -10.49 11.06
N ARG A 45 -20.74 -11.17 10.28
CA ARG A 45 -20.43 -12.49 9.71
C ARG A 45 -19.26 -12.42 8.74
N PHE A 46 -19.21 -11.41 7.89
CA PHE A 46 -18.09 -11.21 6.96
C PHE A 46 -16.78 -10.99 7.73
N ALA A 47 -16.80 -10.14 8.77
CA ALA A 47 -15.64 -9.89 9.60
C ALA A 47 -15.14 -11.17 10.32
N GLN A 48 -16.05 -12.00 10.81
CA GLN A 48 -15.70 -13.30 11.42
C GLN A 48 -15.09 -14.25 10.41
N LEU A 49 -15.70 -14.41 9.23
CA LEU A 49 -15.17 -15.25 8.14
C LEU A 49 -13.79 -14.77 7.68
N SER A 50 -13.59 -13.46 7.58
CA SER A 50 -12.29 -12.87 7.23
C SER A 50 -11.19 -13.17 8.26
N ARG A 51 -11.54 -13.15 9.58
CA ARG A 51 -10.60 -13.57 10.64
C ARG A 51 -10.25 -15.05 10.54
N MET A 52 -11.24 -15.91 10.23
CA MET A 52 -11.03 -17.35 10.03
C MET A 52 -10.14 -17.62 8.82
N ASP A 53 -10.41 -16.93 7.71
CA ASP A 53 -9.58 -17.00 6.50
C ASP A 53 -8.12 -16.68 6.80
N MET A 54 -7.85 -15.52 7.43
CA MET A 54 -6.50 -15.13 7.84
C MET A 54 -5.82 -16.15 8.76
N ALA A 55 -6.57 -16.71 9.73
CA ALA A 55 -6.03 -17.69 10.65
C ALA A 55 -5.69 -19.02 9.96
N LEU A 56 -6.45 -19.42 8.95
CA LEU A 56 -6.22 -20.67 8.22
C LEU A 56 -5.17 -20.54 7.11
N GLN A 57 -4.96 -19.35 6.57
CA GLN A 57 -3.90 -19.13 5.56
C GLN A 57 -2.51 -19.47 6.10
N GLU A 58 -2.28 -19.32 7.42
CA GLU A 58 -1.04 -19.72 8.08
C GLU A 58 -0.77 -21.24 7.98
N TYR A 59 -1.84 -22.04 7.88
CA TYR A 59 -1.80 -23.52 7.81
C TYR A 59 -2.02 -24.06 6.39
N ALA A 60 -2.24 -23.19 5.40
CA ALA A 60 -2.46 -23.56 4.01
C ALA A 60 -1.19 -24.16 3.39
N GLY A 61 -1.28 -25.39 2.92
CA GLY A 61 -0.22 -26.10 2.19
C GLY A 61 -0.53 -26.22 0.70
N PRO A 62 0.48 -26.28 -0.19
CA PRO A 62 0.25 -26.42 -1.62
C PRO A 62 -0.46 -27.75 -1.95
N GLY A 63 -1.60 -27.67 -2.66
CA GLY A 63 -2.25 -28.81 -3.32
C GLY A 63 -3.25 -29.63 -2.47
N ARG A 64 -3.80 -29.09 -1.39
CA ARG A 64 -4.74 -29.81 -0.50
C ARG A 64 -6.12 -29.17 -0.38
N GLU A 65 -6.54 -28.36 -1.34
CA GLU A 65 -7.85 -27.72 -1.30
C GLU A 65 -8.96 -28.71 -1.70
N THR A 66 -10.03 -28.76 -0.91
CA THR A 66 -11.24 -29.56 -1.20
C THR A 66 -12.29 -28.69 -1.90
N ALA A 67 -13.24 -29.35 -2.58
CA ALA A 67 -14.39 -28.64 -3.14
C ALA A 67 -15.19 -27.92 -2.03
N PRO A 68 -15.85 -26.78 -2.32
CA PRO A 68 -16.67 -26.08 -1.35
C PRO A 68 -17.76 -26.97 -0.75
N MET A 69 -17.95 -26.86 0.56
CA MET A 69 -18.99 -27.55 1.31
C MET A 69 -20.40 -27.02 0.96
N SER A 70 -21.40 -27.84 1.19
CA SER A 70 -22.79 -27.35 1.16
C SER A 70 -23.06 -26.37 2.32
N ASP A 71 -24.06 -25.49 2.16
CA ASP A 71 -24.40 -24.52 3.20
C ASP A 71 -24.84 -25.18 4.52
N LYS A 72 -25.41 -26.42 4.44
CA LYS A 72 -25.84 -27.19 5.62
C LYS A 72 -24.64 -27.74 6.41
N ASP A 73 -23.61 -28.19 5.73
CA ASP A 73 -22.41 -28.76 6.35
C ASP A 73 -21.45 -27.65 6.84
N PHE A 74 -21.55 -26.47 6.25
CA PHE A 74 -20.70 -25.34 6.63
C PHE A 74 -21.02 -24.75 8.01
N GLU A 75 -22.29 -24.69 8.42
CA GLU A 75 -22.67 -24.10 9.72
C GLU A 75 -22.08 -24.84 10.94
N PRO A 76 -22.10 -26.18 11.01
CA PRO A 76 -21.41 -26.91 12.06
C PRO A 76 -19.90 -26.68 12.04
N PHE A 77 -19.28 -26.76 10.85
CA PHE A 77 -17.85 -26.48 10.66
C PHE A 77 -17.46 -25.07 11.11
N TYR A 78 -18.25 -24.06 10.74
CA TYR A 78 -18.04 -22.67 11.15
C TYR A 78 -18.03 -22.51 12.68
N LYS A 79 -18.98 -23.15 13.40
CA LYS A 79 -19.03 -23.09 14.86
C LYS A 79 -17.82 -23.76 15.49
N GLU A 80 -17.48 -24.96 15.02
CA GLU A 80 -16.33 -25.71 15.54
C GLU A 80 -15.00 -24.95 15.31
N LEU A 81 -14.85 -24.30 14.14
CA LEU A 81 -13.70 -23.46 13.84
C LEU A 81 -13.65 -22.22 14.73
N ALA A 82 -14.80 -21.56 14.97
CA ALA A 82 -14.89 -20.41 15.88
C ALA A 82 -14.47 -20.80 17.31
N ASP A 83 -15.01 -21.90 17.83
CA ASP A 83 -14.71 -22.42 19.15
C ASP A 83 -13.23 -22.81 19.28
N CYS A 84 -12.67 -23.43 18.23
CA CYS A 84 -11.24 -23.78 18.20
C CYS A 84 -10.33 -22.54 18.24
N LEU A 85 -10.65 -21.50 17.49
CA LEU A 85 -9.87 -20.25 17.47
C LEU A 85 -9.94 -19.53 18.83
N GLU A 86 -11.10 -19.48 19.47
CA GLU A 86 -11.28 -18.89 20.81
C GLU A 86 -10.52 -19.70 21.87
N ARG A 87 -10.66 -21.03 21.80
CA ARG A 87 -9.92 -21.94 22.68
C ARG A 87 -8.41 -21.80 22.52
N ARG A 88 -7.91 -21.69 21.29
CA ARG A 88 -6.49 -21.44 21.01
C ARG A 88 -6.00 -20.17 21.69
N LYS A 89 -6.77 -19.07 21.57
CA LYS A 89 -6.44 -17.79 22.20
C LYS A 89 -6.34 -17.93 23.72
N THR A 90 -7.37 -18.52 24.34
CA THR A 90 -7.43 -18.71 25.80
C THR A 90 -6.29 -19.60 26.31
N LEU A 91 -5.98 -20.69 25.59
CA LEU A 91 -4.87 -21.58 25.95
C LEU A 91 -3.52 -20.88 25.81
N GLN A 92 -3.34 -20.03 24.79
CA GLN A 92 -2.11 -19.27 24.61
C GLN A 92 -1.90 -18.25 25.74
N GLU A 93 -2.95 -17.55 26.16
CA GLU A 93 -2.93 -16.61 27.27
C GLU A 93 -2.59 -17.32 28.58
N LYS A 94 -3.27 -18.46 28.87
CA LYS A 94 -2.99 -19.29 30.04
C LYS A 94 -1.57 -19.83 30.05
N LYS A 95 -1.07 -20.34 28.93
CA LYS A 95 0.30 -20.83 28.79
C LYS A 95 1.31 -19.74 29.11
N THR A 96 1.12 -18.54 28.54
CA THR A 96 2.01 -17.40 28.78
C THR A 96 2.00 -16.97 30.25
N ALA A 97 0.82 -16.88 30.84
CA ALA A 97 0.67 -16.53 32.26
C ALA A 97 1.29 -17.58 33.19
N ALA A 98 1.00 -18.87 32.96
CA ALA A 98 1.58 -19.97 33.74
C ALA A 98 3.11 -20.05 33.58
N GLY A 99 3.62 -19.84 32.36
CA GLY A 99 5.06 -19.80 32.10
C GLY A 99 5.77 -18.69 32.84
N ALA A 100 5.24 -17.45 32.74
CA ALA A 100 5.81 -16.29 33.45
C ALA A 100 5.74 -16.44 34.98
N ALA A 101 4.65 -17.03 35.49
CA ALA A 101 4.52 -17.31 36.93
C ALA A 101 5.49 -18.41 37.37
N ALA A 102 5.63 -19.50 36.60
CA ALA A 102 6.56 -20.58 36.90
C ALA A 102 8.03 -20.10 36.89
N GLU A 103 8.39 -19.23 35.92
CA GLU A 103 9.73 -18.67 35.82
C GLU A 103 10.09 -17.83 37.05
N LYS A 104 9.19 -16.97 37.53
CA LYS A 104 9.36 -16.18 38.76
C LYS A 104 9.51 -17.07 39.98
N LEU A 105 8.82 -18.22 40.02
CA LEU A 105 8.90 -19.16 41.15
C LEU A 105 10.10 -20.08 41.09
N THR A 106 10.71 -20.27 39.92
CA THR A 106 11.89 -21.15 39.77
C THR A 106 13.06 -20.71 40.67
N GLU A 107 13.21 -19.42 40.92
CA GLU A 107 14.24 -18.88 41.82
C GLU A 107 14.03 -19.31 43.30
N TRP A 108 12.80 -19.63 43.69
CA TRP A 108 12.41 -19.98 45.07
C TRP A 108 12.41 -21.50 45.32
N GLY A 109 12.71 -22.29 44.32
CA GLY A 109 12.68 -23.74 44.41
C GLY A 109 11.28 -24.34 44.18
N ASP A 110 11.21 -25.67 44.29
CA ASP A 110 9.94 -26.39 44.11
C ASP A 110 9.33 -26.60 45.52
N PHE A 111 8.27 -25.88 45.83
CA PHE A 111 7.53 -26.00 47.10
C PHE A 111 6.04 -26.25 46.78
N SER A 112 5.37 -26.93 47.71
CA SER A 112 3.92 -27.17 47.67
C SER A 112 3.19 -26.11 48.49
N PRO A 113 2.40 -25.23 47.90
CA PRO A 113 1.56 -24.28 48.63
C PRO A 113 0.53 -24.99 49.52
N GLU A 114 0.15 -26.22 49.19
CA GLU A 114 -0.78 -27.04 49.97
C GLU A 114 -0.15 -27.47 51.30
N GLU A 115 1.08 -27.95 51.25
CA GLU A 115 1.85 -28.30 52.49
C GLU A 115 2.06 -27.08 53.40
N LEU A 116 2.29 -25.91 52.81
CA LEU A 116 2.42 -24.66 53.60
C LEU A 116 1.09 -24.25 54.25
N ARG A 117 -0.05 -24.50 53.59
CA ARG A 117 -1.39 -24.28 54.16
C ARG A 117 -1.69 -25.28 55.30
N GLU A 118 -1.36 -26.54 55.12
CA GLU A 118 -1.50 -27.55 56.18
C GLU A 118 -0.67 -27.19 57.42
N LEU A 119 0.56 -26.70 57.23
CA LEU A 119 1.38 -26.21 58.33
C LEU A 119 0.75 -25.00 59.04
N LYS A 120 0.14 -24.09 58.29
CA LYS A 120 -0.59 -22.96 58.86
C LYS A 120 -1.80 -23.41 59.68
N ASP A 121 -2.55 -24.39 59.20
CA ASP A 121 -3.70 -24.96 59.91
C ASP A 121 -3.26 -25.68 61.22
N GLN A 122 -2.03 -26.19 61.24
CA GLN A 122 -1.39 -26.76 62.45
C GLN A 122 -0.78 -25.70 63.41
N GLY A 123 -0.95 -24.40 63.08
CA GLY A 123 -0.49 -23.30 63.91
C GLY A 123 0.91 -22.75 63.56
N PHE A 124 1.51 -23.23 62.47
CA PHE A 124 2.80 -22.74 61.94
C PHE A 124 2.57 -21.80 60.75
N ASP A 125 2.29 -20.53 61.02
CA ASP A 125 2.16 -19.53 59.96
C ASP A 125 3.54 -19.12 59.42
N ILE A 126 3.92 -19.68 58.26
CA ILE A 126 5.25 -19.50 57.68
C ILE A 126 5.22 -18.33 56.72
N HIS A 127 6.05 -17.34 56.96
CA HIS A 127 6.30 -16.19 56.10
C HIS A 127 7.69 -16.26 55.49
N VAL A 128 7.83 -16.01 54.21
CA VAL A 128 9.11 -16.06 53.50
C VAL A 128 9.56 -14.64 53.13
N TYR A 129 10.81 -14.32 53.43
CA TYR A 129 11.36 -12.99 53.24
C TYR A 129 12.66 -13.01 52.46
N ARG A 130 12.89 -11.95 51.69
CA ARG A 130 14.16 -11.63 51.04
C ARG A 130 14.81 -10.46 51.77
N THR A 131 16.10 -10.55 52.07
CA THR A 131 16.81 -9.54 52.84
C THR A 131 18.27 -9.38 52.36
N ASP A 132 18.98 -8.43 52.93
CA ASP A 132 20.42 -8.28 52.78
C ASP A 132 21.23 -9.09 53.82
N LYS A 133 22.53 -9.28 53.57
CA LYS A 133 23.41 -10.04 54.47
C LYS A 133 23.50 -9.44 55.90
N LYS A 134 23.39 -8.11 56.01
CA LYS A 134 23.51 -7.39 57.27
C LYS A 134 22.25 -7.59 58.13
N THR A 135 21.08 -7.45 57.53
CA THR A 135 19.78 -7.69 58.16
C THR A 135 19.59 -9.17 58.50
N MET A 136 20.07 -10.10 57.68
CA MET A 136 20.07 -11.53 58.00
C MET A 136 20.89 -11.85 59.26
N ALA A 137 22.07 -11.24 59.44
CA ALA A 137 22.87 -11.41 60.61
C ALA A 137 22.20 -10.82 61.86
N ALA A 138 21.53 -9.68 61.74
CA ALA A 138 20.78 -9.05 62.82
C ALA A 138 19.59 -9.90 63.29
N LEU A 139 18.80 -10.42 62.32
CA LEU A 139 17.67 -11.31 62.59
C LEU A 139 18.09 -12.64 63.18
N ALA A 140 19.27 -13.18 62.86
CA ALA A 140 19.82 -14.40 63.44
C ALA A 140 20.32 -14.22 64.89
N ALA A 141 20.59 -13.00 65.32
CA ALA A 141 21.02 -12.65 66.66
C ALA A 141 19.85 -12.28 67.60
N ASP A 142 18.63 -12.11 67.07
CA ASP A 142 17.44 -11.75 67.82
C ASP A 142 16.79 -13.01 68.42
N PRO A 143 16.75 -13.16 69.75
CA PRO A 143 16.22 -14.35 70.47
C PRO A 143 14.70 -14.51 70.29
N ASP A 144 13.99 -13.42 70.06
CA ASP A 144 12.52 -13.42 69.94
C ASP A 144 12.00 -13.82 68.53
N VAL A 145 12.89 -13.93 67.54
CA VAL A 145 12.53 -14.25 66.19
C VAL A 145 13.03 -15.63 65.74
N LYS A 146 12.09 -16.55 65.46
CA LYS A 146 12.44 -17.88 64.99
C LYS A 146 12.55 -17.85 63.44
N ILE A 147 13.79 -17.92 62.96
CA ILE A 147 14.07 -17.92 61.50
C ILE A 147 14.70 -19.24 61.04
N ILE A 148 14.35 -19.64 59.83
CA ILE A 148 15.02 -20.74 59.13
C ILE A 148 15.69 -20.12 57.90
N ARG A 149 17.00 -20.31 57.75
CA ARG A 149 17.74 -19.86 56.56
C ARG A 149 17.39 -20.74 55.38
N LEU A 150 16.96 -20.13 54.30
CA LEU A 150 16.69 -20.78 53.03
C LEU A 150 17.87 -20.59 52.06
N ALA A 151 17.88 -21.36 50.96
CA ALA A 151 18.85 -21.15 49.90
C ALA A 151 18.71 -19.73 49.29
N PRO A 152 19.82 -19.02 49.05
CA PRO A 152 19.75 -17.66 48.51
C PRO A 152 19.13 -17.61 47.13
N VAL A 153 18.23 -16.66 46.93
CA VAL A 153 17.62 -16.39 45.62
C VAL A 153 18.46 -15.36 44.87
N GLY A 154 19.19 -15.79 43.85
CA GLY A 154 20.19 -14.97 43.15
C GLY A 154 21.33 -14.58 44.08
N LYS A 155 21.55 -13.28 44.33
CA LYS A 155 22.58 -12.75 45.26
C LYS A 155 22.04 -12.35 46.63
N MET A 156 20.73 -12.48 46.86
CA MET A 156 20.09 -12.05 48.11
C MET A 156 19.78 -13.24 49.01
N PRO A 157 20.15 -13.18 50.32
CA PRO A 157 19.76 -14.15 51.31
C PRO A 157 18.23 -14.20 51.49
N THR A 158 17.70 -15.39 51.66
CA THR A 158 16.29 -15.65 51.93
C THR A 158 16.12 -16.38 53.25
N LEU A 159 15.00 -16.12 53.92
CA LEU A 159 14.66 -16.75 55.21
C LEU A 159 13.16 -17.04 55.27
N ALA A 160 12.80 -18.05 56.03
CA ALA A 160 11.45 -18.28 56.48
C ALA A 160 11.34 -17.93 57.95
N ALA A 161 10.27 -17.27 58.36
CA ALA A 161 9.95 -16.96 59.74
C ALA A 161 8.61 -17.57 60.14
N ILE A 162 8.45 -17.98 61.38
CA ILE A 162 7.18 -18.44 61.96
C ILE A 162 6.49 -17.21 62.55
N GLY A 163 5.44 -16.76 61.88
CA GLY A 163 4.75 -15.50 62.16
C GLY A 163 5.38 -14.28 61.47
N PRO A 164 4.62 -13.17 61.37
CA PRO A 164 5.07 -11.96 60.70
C PRO A 164 6.26 -11.31 61.42
N LEU A 165 7.28 -10.91 60.68
CA LEU A 165 8.43 -10.21 61.26
C LEU A 165 8.05 -8.78 61.68
N PRO A 166 8.64 -8.25 62.79
CA PRO A 166 8.44 -6.85 63.18
C PRO A 166 8.85 -5.89 62.05
N GLY A 167 8.06 -4.84 61.83
CA GLY A 167 8.31 -3.85 60.77
C GLY A 167 9.59 -3.00 60.92
N THR A 168 10.39 -3.26 61.96
CA THR A 168 11.69 -2.63 62.25
C THR A 168 12.81 -3.10 61.31
N TYR A 169 12.65 -4.25 60.65
CA TYR A 169 13.66 -4.81 59.76
C TYR A 169 13.35 -4.52 58.31
N PRO A 170 14.31 -4.07 57.47
CA PRO A 170 14.14 -3.84 56.05
C PRO A 170 14.12 -5.18 55.29
N VAL A 171 12.99 -5.89 55.35
CA VAL A 171 12.77 -7.17 54.70
C VAL A 171 11.64 -7.04 53.67
N THR A 172 11.75 -7.75 52.55
CA THR A 172 10.69 -7.83 51.56
C THR A 172 10.01 -9.19 51.65
N GLU A 173 8.74 -9.19 52.01
CA GLU A 173 7.95 -10.42 52.10
C GLU A 173 7.65 -10.95 50.68
N PHE A 174 7.81 -12.25 50.50
CA PHE A 174 7.39 -12.95 49.31
C PHE A 174 5.99 -13.50 49.53
N PRO A 175 4.98 -12.98 48.83
CA PRO A 175 3.64 -13.53 48.94
C PRO A 175 3.63 -14.96 48.40
N ILE A 176 3.27 -15.93 49.22
CA ILE A 176 3.17 -17.34 48.83
C ILE A 176 2.03 -17.46 47.78
N PRO A 177 2.32 -17.88 46.55
CA PRO A 177 1.30 -18.00 45.51
C PRO A 177 0.39 -19.20 45.76
N ASP A 178 -0.81 -19.17 45.18
CA ASP A 178 -1.78 -20.27 45.31
C ASP A 178 -1.32 -21.57 44.66
N LYS A 179 -0.43 -21.52 43.67
CA LYS A 179 0.06 -22.66 42.90
C LYS A 179 1.59 -22.73 42.94
N GLY A 180 2.13 -23.91 43.16
CA GLY A 180 3.58 -24.16 43.11
C GLY A 180 4.13 -24.22 41.70
N ALA A 181 5.46 -24.10 41.56
CA ALA A 181 6.15 -24.12 40.26
C ALA A 181 5.87 -25.42 39.48
N GLY A 182 5.79 -26.57 40.15
CA GLY A 182 5.47 -27.85 39.55
C GLY A 182 4.03 -27.90 38.97
N GLN A 183 3.07 -27.32 39.70
CA GLN A 183 1.67 -27.23 39.19
C GLN A 183 1.56 -26.30 38.01
N LEU A 184 2.22 -25.14 38.04
CA LEU A 184 2.23 -24.19 36.89
C LEU A 184 2.91 -24.76 35.65
N ARG A 185 3.97 -25.57 35.80
CA ARG A 185 4.59 -26.30 34.72
C ARG A 185 3.63 -27.32 34.09
N ARG A 186 2.89 -28.08 34.91
CA ARG A 186 1.86 -29.01 34.42
C ARG A 186 0.76 -28.27 33.68
N GLU A 187 0.23 -27.17 34.24
CA GLU A 187 -0.78 -26.35 33.53
C GLU A 187 -0.25 -25.82 32.19
N ARG A 188 1.02 -25.41 32.12
CA ARG A 188 1.64 -25.01 30.86
C ARG A 188 1.70 -26.17 29.87
N ASP A 189 2.10 -27.36 30.32
CA ASP A 189 2.23 -28.54 29.46
C ASP A 189 0.84 -29.04 29.00
N ASP A 190 -0.20 -28.94 29.84
CA ASP A 190 -1.60 -29.23 29.46
C ASP A 190 -2.10 -28.21 28.42
N CYS A 191 -1.76 -26.92 28.57
CA CYS A 191 -2.05 -25.90 27.56
C CYS A 191 -1.32 -26.20 26.25
N ASP A 192 -0.07 -26.67 26.29
CA ASP A 192 0.69 -27.06 25.09
C ASP A 192 0.05 -28.25 24.38
N GLN A 193 -0.43 -29.24 25.10
CA GLN A 193 -1.18 -30.36 24.51
C GLN A 193 -2.49 -29.88 23.86
N GLY A 194 -3.22 -28.99 24.52
CA GLY A 194 -4.42 -28.38 23.97
C GLY A 194 -4.14 -27.54 22.70
N LEU A 195 -3.04 -26.78 22.69
CA LEU A 195 -2.61 -26.01 21.51
C LEU A 195 -2.23 -26.92 20.33
N ARG A 196 -1.56 -28.06 20.58
CA ARG A 196 -1.23 -29.05 19.52
C ARG A 196 -2.50 -29.64 18.92
N SER A 197 -3.52 -29.95 19.73
CA SER A 197 -4.80 -30.46 19.22
C SER A 197 -5.54 -29.40 18.38
N CYS A 198 -5.55 -28.13 18.81
CA CYS A 198 -6.08 -27.03 18.00
C CYS A 198 -5.30 -26.86 16.69
N GLN A 199 -3.99 -26.95 16.70
CA GLN A 199 -3.15 -26.86 15.52
C GLN A 199 -3.42 -27.99 14.52
N ALA A 200 -3.61 -29.22 14.99
CA ALA A 200 -3.97 -30.34 14.13
C ALA A 200 -5.33 -30.12 13.46
N PHE A 201 -6.33 -29.65 14.21
CA PHE A 201 -7.64 -29.28 13.67
C PHE A 201 -7.53 -28.16 12.64
N LEU A 202 -6.80 -27.07 12.93
CA LEU A 202 -6.64 -25.94 12.00
C LEU A 202 -5.93 -26.35 10.70
N THR A 203 -4.98 -27.29 10.78
CA THR A 203 -4.32 -27.85 9.59
C THR A 203 -5.29 -28.64 8.71
N GLU A 204 -6.21 -29.38 9.31
CA GLU A 204 -7.27 -30.07 8.57
C GLU A 204 -8.31 -29.08 8.02
N ALA A 205 -8.74 -28.12 8.86
CA ALA A 205 -9.68 -27.06 8.50
C ALA A 205 -9.17 -26.18 7.34
N ALA A 206 -7.85 -25.99 7.21
CA ALA A 206 -7.26 -25.23 6.11
C ALA A 206 -7.54 -25.81 4.73
N LYS A 207 -7.85 -27.12 4.62
CA LYS A 207 -8.28 -27.73 3.36
C LYS A 207 -9.63 -27.17 2.87
N HIS A 208 -10.44 -26.62 3.76
CA HIS A 208 -11.76 -26.06 3.50
C HIS A 208 -11.76 -24.54 3.29
N LEU A 209 -10.61 -23.91 3.06
CA LEU A 209 -10.49 -22.50 2.68
C LEU A 209 -11.42 -22.12 1.51
N PRO A 210 -11.58 -22.94 0.43
CA PRO A 210 -12.53 -22.63 -0.63
C PRO A 210 -13.98 -22.48 -0.14
N SER A 211 -14.36 -23.23 0.91
CA SER A 211 -15.71 -23.12 1.52
C SER A 211 -15.88 -21.80 2.26
N ILE A 212 -14.84 -21.34 2.96
CA ILE A 212 -14.84 -20.04 3.63
C ILE A 212 -14.91 -18.92 2.60
N HIS A 213 -14.12 -18.99 1.52
CA HIS A 213 -14.18 -18.02 0.43
C HIS A 213 -15.56 -17.96 -0.24
N ASP A 214 -16.21 -19.10 -0.48
CA ASP A 214 -17.56 -19.12 -1.03
C ASP A 214 -18.58 -18.45 -0.09
N GLN A 215 -18.48 -18.71 1.21
CA GLN A 215 -19.36 -18.08 2.21
C GLN A 215 -19.06 -16.59 2.41
N MET A 216 -17.80 -16.19 2.35
CA MET A 216 -17.44 -14.76 2.33
C MET A 216 -18.06 -14.05 1.14
N LEU A 217 -17.98 -14.65 -0.04
CA LEU A 217 -18.57 -14.11 -1.26
C LEU A 217 -20.09 -14.01 -1.18
N LYS A 218 -20.77 -15.05 -0.67
CA LYS A 218 -22.23 -15.05 -0.43
C LYS A 218 -22.62 -13.94 0.56
N THR A 219 -21.87 -13.82 1.66
CA THR A 219 -22.12 -12.82 2.70
C THR A 219 -21.89 -11.40 2.19
N GLN A 220 -20.82 -11.18 1.41
CA GLN A 220 -20.52 -9.89 0.76
C GLN A 220 -21.65 -9.50 -0.21
N ASN A 221 -22.09 -10.45 -1.04
CA ASN A 221 -23.20 -10.25 -1.95
C ASN A 221 -24.53 -9.95 -1.24
N ALA A 222 -24.77 -10.54 -0.08
CA ALA A 222 -25.94 -10.26 0.75
C ALA A 222 -25.85 -8.90 1.44
N ALA A 223 -24.67 -8.53 1.93
CA ALA A 223 -24.41 -7.23 2.51
C ALA A 223 -24.62 -6.10 1.49
N GLU A 224 -24.14 -6.27 0.26
CA GLU A 224 -24.35 -5.27 -0.79
C GLU A 224 -25.83 -5.15 -1.18
N TYR A 225 -26.54 -6.27 -1.26
CA TYR A 225 -27.97 -6.27 -1.53
C TYR A 225 -28.76 -5.55 -0.43
N SER A 226 -28.46 -5.83 0.84
CA SER A 226 -29.10 -5.14 1.97
C SER A 226 -28.79 -3.63 1.98
N SER A 227 -27.54 -3.27 1.67
CA SER A 227 -27.13 -1.87 1.57
C SER A 227 -27.95 -1.09 0.51
N VAL A 228 -28.05 -1.65 -0.70
CA VAL A 228 -28.87 -1.03 -1.78
C VAL A 228 -30.35 -1.03 -1.42
N SER A 229 -30.85 -2.10 -0.80
CA SER A 229 -32.24 -2.16 -0.32
C SER A 229 -32.53 -1.08 0.71
N ASN A 230 -31.60 -0.81 1.64
CA ASN A 230 -31.74 0.23 2.67
C ASN A 230 -31.57 1.64 2.10
N THR A 231 -30.87 1.79 0.96
CA THR A 231 -30.74 3.07 0.24
C THR A 231 -32.04 3.50 -0.44
N SER A 232 -32.90 2.53 -0.83
CA SER A 232 -34.15 2.85 -1.48
C SER A 232 -35.07 3.64 -0.55
N GLN A 233 -35.58 4.76 -1.04
CA GLN A 233 -36.56 5.56 -0.34
C GLN A 233 -37.97 5.06 -0.68
N SER A 234 -38.86 5.06 0.30
CA SER A 234 -40.23 4.60 0.10
C SER A 234 -41.21 5.58 0.73
N GLN A 235 -42.24 6.01 -0.03
CA GLN A 235 -43.32 6.86 0.43
C GLN A 235 -44.57 6.54 -0.40
N ASP A 236 -45.73 6.60 0.24
CA ASP A 236 -47.05 6.44 -0.40
C ASP A 236 -47.20 5.18 -1.29
N GLY A 237 -46.55 4.06 -0.90
CA GLY A 237 -46.61 2.82 -1.66
C GLY A 237 -45.70 2.77 -2.88
N LEU A 238 -44.85 3.76 -3.08
CA LEU A 238 -43.84 3.82 -4.13
C LEU A 238 -42.44 3.70 -3.52
N VAL A 239 -41.54 3.10 -4.29
CA VAL A 239 -40.10 3.01 -3.99
C VAL A 239 -39.34 3.68 -5.11
N TRP A 240 -38.36 4.53 -4.76
CA TRP A 240 -37.47 5.13 -5.74
C TRP A 240 -36.00 4.95 -5.40
N LEU A 241 -35.21 4.85 -6.44
CA LEU A 241 -33.76 4.70 -6.41
C LEU A 241 -33.14 5.66 -7.43
N THR A 242 -32.04 6.28 -7.05
CA THR A 242 -31.22 7.10 -7.97
C THR A 242 -29.86 6.47 -8.10
N GLY A 243 -29.39 6.33 -9.33
CA GLY A 243 -28.08 5.74 -9.62
C GLY A 243 -27.48 6.31 -10.91
N TYR A 244 -26.30 5.83 -11.23
CA TYR A 244 -25.54 6.24 -12.41
C TYR A 244 -25.34 5.06 -13.35
N ILE A 245 -25.48 5.29 -14.64
CA ILE A 245 -25.23 4.29 -15.68
C ILE A 245 -24.33 4.89 -16.77
N PRO A 246 -23.47 4.07 -17.42
CA PRO A 246 -22.74 4.51 -18.61
C PRO A 246 -23.70 4.81 -19.77
N GLU A 247 -23.44 5.89 -20.50
CA GLU A 247 -24.25 6.26 -21.67
C GLU A 247 -24.35 5.12 -22.69
N ALA A 248 -23.29 4.37 -22.88
CA ALA A 248 -23.26 3.21 -23.78
C ALA A 248 -24.28 2.11 -23.40
N GLU A 249 -24.67 2.00 -22.12
CA GLU A 249 -25.58 0.98 -21.60
C GLU A 249 -27.01 1.51 -21.41
N ALA A 250 -27.25 2.80 -21.71
CA ALA A 250 -28.55 3.45 -21.56
C ALA A 250 -29.68 2.76 -22.34
N GLU A 251 -29.41 2.31 -23.58
CA GLU A 251 -30.41 1.60 -24.40
C GLU A 251 -30.76 0.22 -23.83
N GLY A 252 -29.79 -0.46 -23.25
CA GLY A 252 -30.03 -1.74 -22.53
C GLY A 252 -30.93 -1.53 -21.31
N PHE A 253 -30.67 -0.47 -20.55
CA PHE A 253 -31.50 -0.09 -19.40
C PHE A 253 -32.94 0.24 -19.82
N LYS A 254 -33.14 1.07 -20.86
CA LYS A 254 -34.48 1.44 -21.35
C LYS A 254 -35.32 0.22 -21.72
N LYS A 255 -34.70 -0.75 -22.43
CA LYS A 255 -35.38 -2.00 -22.79
C LYS A 255 -35.79 -2.83 -21.57
N ALA A 256 -34.91 -2.92 -20.59
CA ALA A 256 -35.19 -3.66 -19.36
C ALA A 256 -36.26 -2.99 -18.50
N ALA A 257 -36.24 -1.64 -18.41
CA ALA A 257 -37.23 -0.86 -17.68
C ALA A 257 -38.63 -0.97 -18.32
N ALA A 258 -38.70 -0.91 -19.66
CA ALA A 258 -39.95 -1.11 -20.40
C ALA A 258 -40.54 -2.51 -20.20
N GLN A 259 -39.72 -3.55 -20.20
CA GLN A 259 -40.15 -4.93 -19.95
C GLN A 259 -40.65 -5.15 -18.51
N ALA A 260 -40.13 -4.37 -17.57
CA ALA A 260 -40.47 -4.47 -16.15
C ALA A 260 -41.55 -3.46 -15.72
N HIS A 261 -42.07 -2.64 -16.64
CA HIS A 261 -43.04 -1.58 -16.37
C HIS A 261 -42.61 -0.58 -15.30
N TRP A 262 -41.29 -0.30 -15.17
CA TRP A 262 -40.78 0.70 -14.24
C TRP A 262 -40.98 2.11 -14.83
N ALA A 263 -41.35 3.07 -13.98
CA ALA A 263 -41.23 4.47 -14.32
C ALA A 263 -39.75 4.90 -14.13
N TRP A 264 -39.21 5.61 -15.11
CA TRP A 264 -37.81 6.06 -15.07
C TRP A 264 -37.64 7.44 -15.70
N ALA A 265 -36.68 8.18 -15.20
CA ALA A 265 -36.18 9.41 -15.83
C ALA A 265 -34.65 9.29 -15.96
N MET A 266 -34.10 9.91 -17.01
CA MET A 266 -32.66 9.90 -17.27
C MET A 266 -32.21 11.30 -17.66
N GLU A 267 -31.17 11.78 -17.01
CA GLU A 267 -30.61 13.11 -17.23
C GLU A 267 -29.08 13.09 -17.22
N ASP A 268 -28.47 14.20 -17.66
CA ASP A 268 -27.03 14.37 -17.53
C ASP A 268 -26.68 14.77 -16.09
N PRO A 269 -25.56 14.30 -15.54
CA PRO A 269 -25.12 14.69 -14.21
C PRO A 269 -24.95 16.21 -14.10
N ALA A 270 -25.45 16.80 -13.00
CA ALA A 270 -25.32 18.21 -12.73
C ALA A 270 -23.85 18.68 -12.69
N ALA A 271 -23.60 19.96 -13.00
CA ALA A 271 -22.24 20.47 -13.11
C ALA A 271 -21.45 20.43 -11.79
N ASP A 272 -22.12 20.43 -10.68
CA ASP A 272 -21.62 20.41 -9.31
C ASP A 272 -21.74 19.03 -8.63
N ASP A 273 -22.12 17.99 -9.38
CA ASP A 273 -22.24 16.63 -8.83
C ASP A 273 -20.87 15.95 -8.75
N ASP A 274 -20.33 15.89 -7.53
CA ASP A 274 -19.05 15.23 -7.22
C ASP A 274 -19.19 13.72 -6.99
N LYS A 275 -20.42 13.17 -6.97
CA LYS A 275 -20.71 11.75 -6.69
C LYS A 275 -20.74 10.89 -7.94
N VAL A 276 -20.53 11.47 -9.11
CA VAL A 276 -20.54 10.74 -10.39
C VAL A 276 -19.39 9.75 -10.44
N PRO A 277 -19.67 8.44 -10.60
CA PRO A 277 -18.62 7.44 -10.67
C PRO A 277 -17.86 7.53 -12.00
N THR A 278 -16.57 7.24 -11.94
CA THR A 278 -15.69 7.24 -13.11
C THR A 278 -15.51 5.83 -13.65
N LYS A 279 -15.94 5.59 -14.88
CA LYS A 279 -15.66 4.37 -15.64
C LYS A 279 -14.61 4.68 -16.71
N VAL A 280 -13.41 4.15 -16.55
CA VAL A 280 -12.32 4.33 -17.52
C VAL A 280 -12.32 3.18 -18.51
N LYS A 281 -12.45 3.50 -19.80
CA LYS A 281 -12.31 2.53 -20.88
C LYS A 281 -10.85 2.44 -21.31
N TYR A 282 -10.21 1.36 -20.95
CA TYR A 282 -8.82 1.10 -21.27
C TYR A 282 -8.66 0.45 -22.65
N ASN A 283 -7.70 0.93 -23.42
CA ASN A 283 -7.23 0.27 -24.64
C ASN A 283 -6.26 -0.87 -24.28
N LYS A 284 -5.87 -1.70 -25.25
CA LYS A 284 -4.92 -2.81 -25.03
C LYS A 284 -3.60 -2.34 -24.39
N VAL A 285 -3.14 -1.14 -24.69
CA VAL A 285 -1.91 -0.55 -24.15
C VAL A 285 -2.15 0.08 -22.78
N THR A 286 -3.17 0.94 -22.65
CA THR A 286 -3.43 1.66 -21.39
C THR A 286 -3.89 0.72 -20.27
N ARG A 287 -4.44 -0.46 -20.62
CA ARG A 287 -4.80 -1.50 -19.64
C ARG A 287 -3.60 -1.96 -18.81
N LEU A 288 -2.38 -1.83 -19.30
CA LEU A 288 -1.17 -2.16 -18.56
C LEU A 288 -0.99 -1.33 -17.29
N MET A 289 -1.65 -0.16 -17.20
CA MET A 289 -1.57 0.70 -16.01
C MET A 289 -2.54 0.30 -14.89
N ILE A 290 -3.54 -0.54 -15.16
CA ILE A 290 -4.53 -0.97 -14.15
C ILE A 290 -3.85 -1.48 -12.87
N PRO A 291 -2.88 -2.41 -12.91
CA PRO A 291 -2.24 -2.91 -11.69
C PRO A 291 -1.55 -1.82 -10.87
N VAL A 292 -1.03 -0.78 -11.51
CA VAL A 292 -0.38 0.35 -10.82
C VAL A 292 -1.43 1.21 -10.14
N PHE A 293 -2.50 1.58 -10.82
CA PHE A 293 -3.59 2.37 -10.24
C PHE A 293 -4.32 1.62 -9.11
N ASP A 294 -4.52 0.31 -9.27
CA ASP A 294 -5.12 -0.54 -8.22
C ASP A 294 -4.25 -0.60 -6.96
N ILE A 295 -2.91 -0.71 -7.10
CA ILE A 295 -1.97 -0.71 -5.96
C ILE A 295 -1.95 0.66 -5.28
N LEU A 296 -2.04 1.73 -6.06
CA LEU A 296 -2.04 3.10 -5.53
C LEU A 296 -3.40 3.52 -4.96
N GLY A 297 -4.47 2.79 -5.28
CA GLY A 297 -5.82 3.12 -4.87
C GLY A 297 -6.34 4.44 -5.45
N VAL A 298 -5.82 4.87 -6.61
CA VAL A 298 -6.17 6.15 -7.23
C VAL A 298 -7.15 5.97 -8.39
N VAL A 299 -8.17 6.82 -8.42
CA VAL A 299 -9.17 6.87 -9.49
C VAL A 299 -9.27 8.31 -9.98
N PRO A 300 -9.17 8.57 -11.30
CA PRO A 300 -9.36 9.92 -11.82
C PRO A 300 -10.81 10.39 -11.58
N GLY A 301 -10.99 11.66 -11.32
CA GLY A 301 -12.32 12.27 -11.23
C GLY A 301 -13.09 12.16 -12.55
N TYR A 302 -14.42 12.15 -12.49
CA TYR A 302 -15.27 12.00 -13.69
C TYR A 302 -14.98 13.04 -14.78
N ARG A 303 -14.61 14.27 -14.35
CA ARG A 303 -14.30 15.39 -15.25
C ARG A 303 -12.82 15.58 -15.53
N GLU A 304 -11.99 14.74 -14.95
CA GLU A 304 -10.56 14.77 -15.15
C GLU A 304 -10.14 14.10 -16.47
N TYR A 305 -8.85 14.20 -16.76
CA TYR A 305 -8.28 13.54 -17.93
C TYR A 305 -7.99 12.07 -17.68
N ASP A 306 -8.16 11.26 -18.73
CA ASP A 306 -7.52 9.94 -18.82
C ASP A 306 -6.07 10.13 -19.27
N ILE A 307 -5.16 10.17 -18.32
CA ILE A 307 -3.71 10.31 -18.58
C ILE A 307 -3.00 8.97 -18.69
N SER A 308 -3.72 7.84 -18.67
CA SER A 308 -3.14 6.48 -18.59
C SER A 308 -2.08 6.22 -19.67
N PHE A 309 -2.25 6.76 -20.88
CA PHE A 309 -1.28 6.62 -21.97
C PHE A 309 0.04 7.34 -21.68
N TRP A 310 -0.04 8.61 -21.29
CA TRP A 310 1.13 9.42 -20.97
C TRP A 310 1.82 8.93 -19.69
N PHE A 311 1.02 8.56 -18.69
CA PHE A 311 1.51 7.96 -17.47
C PHE A 311 2.34 6.70 -17.76
N LEU A 312 1.83 5.78 -18.58
CA LEU A 312 2.55 4.56 -18.96
C LEU A 312 3.88 4.88 -19.64
N GLY A 313 3.91 5.83 -20.57
CA GLY A 313 5.11 6.22 -21.30
C GLY A 313 6.20 6.76 -20.36
N PHE A 314 5.86 7.76 -19.57
CA PHE A 314 6.81 8.37 -18.62
C PHE A 314 7.17 7.42 -17.49
N PHE A 315 6.22 6.65 -16.95
CA PHE A 315 6.50 5.66 -15.92
C PHE A 315 7.48 4.59 -16.39
N THR A 316 7.31 4.09 -17.62
CA THR A 316 8.23 3.12 -18.22
C THR A 316 9.65 3.69 -18.33
N LEU A 317 9.78 4.95 -18.75
CA LEU A 317 11.07 5.61 -18.86
C LEU A 317 11.71 5.87 -17.49
N PHE A 318 10.93 6.35 -16.52
CA PHE A 318 11.40 6.58 -15.15
C PHE A 318 11.83 5.27 -14.48
N PHE A 319 11.06 4.21 -14.66
CA PHE A 319 11.43 2.88 -14.18
C PHE A 319 12.80 2.46 -14.73
N ALA A 320 12.97 2.58 -16.04
CA ALA A 320 14.22 2.22 -16.70
C ALA A 320 15.41 3.06 -16.21
N MET A 321 15.23 4.37 -15.98
CA MET A 321 16.26 5.28 -15.50
C MET A 321 16.62 5.04 -14.03
N ILE A 322 15.63 4.77 -13.17
CA ILE A 322 15.83 4.53 -11.73
C ILE A 322 16.55 3.20 -11.49
N ILE A 323 16.14 2.13 -12.16
CA ILE A 323 16.83 0.84 -12.07
C ILE A 323 18.20 0.90 -12.75
N GLY A 324 18.26 1.50 -13.93
CA GLY A 324 19.47 1.92 -14.63
C GLY A 324 20.40 0.80 -15.15
N ASP A 325 20.09 -0.48 -14.92
CA ASP A 325 20.99 -1.60 -15.15
C ASP A 325 20.34 -2.68 -16.03
N ALA A 326 20.98 -3.00 -17.18
CA ALA A 326 20.50 -4.00 -18.12
C ALA A 326 20.51 -5.41 -17.54
N GLY A 327 21.46 -5.73 -16.63
CA GLY A 327 21.52 -7.03 -15.95
C GLY A 327 20.27 -7.25 -15.08
N TYR A 328 19.84 -6.26 -14.32
CA TYR A 328 18.58 -6.32 -13.55
C TYR A 328 17.37 -6.39 -14.49
N GLY A 329 17.39 -5.68 -15.60
CA GLY A 329 16.37 -5.78 -16.64
C GLY A 329 16.23 -7.21 -17.17
N CYS A 330 17.34 -7.92 -17.40
CA CYS A 330 17.33 -9.32 -17.81
C CYS A 330 16.77 -10.25 -16.71
N LEU A 331 17.05 -9.98 -15.43
CA LEU A 331 16.47 -10.74 -14.31
C LEU A 331 14.95 -10.56 -14.25
N PHE A 332 14.45 -9.33 -14.39
CA PHE A 332 13.02 -9.06 -14.43
C PHE A 332 12.34 -9.71 -15.65
N LEU A 333 13.01 -9.69 -16.80
CA LEU A 333 12.53 -10.35 -18.01
C LEU A 333 12.42 -11.87 -17.81
N LEU A 334 13.43 -12.48 -17.18
CA LEU A 334 13.43 -13.90 -16.85
C LEU A 334 12.28 -14.23 -15.87
N ALA A 335 12.08 -13.41 -14.83
CA ALA A 335 10.98 -13.56 -13.90
C ALA A 335 9.61 -13.47 -14.61
N ALA A 336 9.43 -12.50 -15.51
CA ALA A 336 8.22 -12.36 -16.31
C ALA A 336 8.00 -13.58 -17.22
N LEU A 337 9.05 -14.13 -17.82
CA LEU A 337 9.00 -15.34 -18.64
C LEU A 337 8.55 -16.55 -17.81
N VAL A 338 9.17 -16.77 -16.65
CA VAL A 338 8.83 -17.90 -15.75
C VAL A 338 7.37 -17.77 -15.29
N MET A 339 6.92 -16.58 -14.90
CA MET A 339 5.53 -16.33 -14.50
C MET A 339 4.55 -16.60 -15.64
N THR A 340 4.91 -16.20 -16.88
CA THR A 340 4.08 -16.45 -18.06
C THR A 340 3.96 -17.94 -18.37
N LEU A 341 5.08 -18.68 -18.30
CA LEU A 341 5.10 -20.13 -18.54
C LEU A 341 4.31 -20.90 -17.48
N LYS A 342 4.43 -20.51 -16.21
CA LYS A 342 3.72 -21.16 -15.09
C LYS A 342 2.21 -20.93 -15.12
N SER A 343 1.77 -19.72 -15.49
CA SER A 343 0.34 -19.35 -15.47
C SER A 343 -0.39 -19.63 -16.79
N LYS A 344 0.29 -20.09 -17.84
CA LYS A 344 -0.23 -20.31 -19.21
C LYS A 344 -0.90 -19.10 -19.88
N LYS A 345 -1.12 -18.01 -19.15
CA LYS A 345 -1.63 -16.71 -19.64
C LYS A 345 -0.92 -15.58 -18.91
N ALA A 346 -0.39 -14.62 -19.64
CA ALA A 346 0.22 -13.43 -19.04
C ALA A 346 -0.90 -12.53 -18.47
N SER A 347 -0.94 -12.37 -17.15
CA SER A 347 -1.80 -11.38 -16.49
C SER A 347 -1.36 -9.97 -16.90
N THR A 348 -2.22 -8.96 -16.71
CA THR A 348 -1.90 -7.57 -17.04
C THR A 348 -0.65 -7.08 -16.32
N ALA A 349 -0.46 -7.48 -15.07
CA ALA A 349 0.74 -7.16 -14.29
C ALA A 349 2.02 -7.78 -14.89
N VAL A 350 1.95 -9.02 -15.37
CA VAL A 350 3.08 -9.70 -16.03
C VAL A 350 3.39 -9.03 -17.37
N GLN A 351 2.37 -8.60 -18.14
CA GLN A 351 2.57 -7.86 -19.39
C GLN A 351 3.25 -6.49 -19.13
N LEU A 352 2.87 -5.80 -18.05
CA LEU A 352 3.55 -4.57 -17.62
C LEU A 352 5.02 -4.86 -17.27
N LEU A 353 5.28 -5.94 -16.52
CA LEU A 353 6.65 -6.32 -16.16
C LEU A 353 7.51 -6.62 -17.40
N TRP A 354 6.95 -7.24 -18.45
CA TRP A 354 7.62 -7.41 -19.74
C TRP A 354 8.06 -6.06 -20.34
N LEU A 355 7.13 -5.09 -20.40
CA LEU A 355 7.41 -3.76 -20.94
C LEU A 355 8.51 -3.05 -20.14
N LEU A 356 8.40 -3.05 -18.82
CA LEU A 356 9.36 -2.40 -17.92
C LEU A 356 10.75 -3.05 -18.00
N SER A 357 10.81 -4.38 -18.07
CA SER A 357 12.07 -5.13 -18.22
C SER A 357 12.79 -4.79 -19.52
N ILE A 358 12.06 -4.76 -20.64
CA ILE A 358 12.63 -4.41 -21.94
C ILE A 358 13.15 -2.96 -21.94
N ALA A 359 12.37 -2.03 -21.39
CA ALA A 359 12.81 -0.63 -21.28
C ALA A 359 14.08 -0.49 -20.43
N THR A 360 14.18 -1.24 -19.33
CA THR A 360 15.37 -1.25 -18.46
C THR A 360 16.59 -1.83 -19.17
N ILE A 361 16.42 -2.91 -19.94
CA ILE A 361 17.51 -3.47 -20.76
C ILE A 361 18.00 -2.44 -21.78
N VAL A 362 17.07 -1.79 -22.48
CA VAL A 362 17.42 -0.75 -23.47
C VAL A 362 18.18 0.39 -22.82
N TRP A 363 17.66 0.93 -21.72
CA TRP A 363 18.31 2.04 -21.02
C TRP A 363 19.69 1.65 -20.46
N GLY A 364 19.81 0.50 -19.79
CA GLY A 364 21.09 -0.01 -19.26
C GLY A 364 22.10 -0.34 -20.35
N ALA A 365 21.66 -0.80 -21.54
CA ALA A 365 22.52 -0.99 -22.68
C ALA A 365 23.04 0.34 -23.24
N LEU A 366 22.19 1.37 -23.33
CA LEU A 366 22.58 2.72 -23.78
C LEU A 366 23.54 3.42 -22.82
N THR A 367 23.42 3.15 -21.51
CA THR A 367 24.30 3.71 -20.46
C THR A 367 25.50 2.82 -20.15
N GLY A 368 25.53 1.58 -20.69
CA GLY A 368 26.62 0.64 -20.52
C GLY A 368 26.67 -0.06 -19.16
N THR A 369 25.56 -0.15 -18.45
CA THR A 369 25.51 -0.72 -17.10
C THR A 369 24.99 -2.16 -17.13
N TRP A 370 25.82 -3.12 -16.72
CA TRP A 370 25.55 -4.54 -16.63
C TRP A 370 25.98 -5.06 -15.26
N PHE A 371 25.07 -5.22 -14.31
CA PHE A 371 25.33 -5.56 -12.90
C PHE A 371 26.37 -4.63 -12.23
N GLY A 372 26.50 -3.40 -12.70
CA GLY A 372 27.52 -2.47 -12.19
C GLY A 372 28.97 -2.89 -12.48
N LEU A 373 29.20 -3.80 -13.44
CA LEU A 373 30.54 -4.32 -13.80
C LEU A 373 31.16 -3.45 -14.89
N GLU A 374 32.32 -2.86 -14.59
CA GLU A 374 33.10 -2.08 -15.56
C GLU A 374 33.66 -2.93 -16.69
N GLN A 375 34.04 -4.20 -16.40
CA GLN A 375 34.54 -5.15 -17.38
C GLN A 375 33.56 -5.48 -18.51
N ALA A 376 32.28 -5.18 -18.34
CA ALA A 376 31.30 -5.32 -19.43
C ALA A 376 31.60 -4.41 -20.62
N MET A 377 32.34 -3.31 -20.41
CA MET A 377 32.78 -2.38 -21.47
C MET A 377 33.96 -2.93 -22.30
N ASP A 378 34.64 -3.99 -21.86
CA ASP A 378 35.68 -4.65 -22.62
C ASP A 378 35.10 -5.52 -23.76
N VAL A 379 33.79 -5.82 -23.68
CA VAL A 379 33.10 -6.60 -24.74
C VAL A 379 32.70 -5.65 -25.89
N PRO A 380 33.25 -5.83 -27.12
CA PRO A 380 33.02 -4.89 -28.23
C PRO A 380 31.55 -4.70 -28.60
N LEU A 381 30.74 -5.78 -28.53
CA LEU A 381 29.32 -5.73 -28.81
C LEU A 381 28.56 -4.82 -27.84
N LEU A 382 28.81 -4.97 -26.52
CA LEU A 382 28.14 -4.19 -25.51
C LEU A 382 28.58 -2.72 -25.57
N ARG A 383 29.87 -2.50 -25.80
CA ARG A 383 30.44 -1.15 -25.97
C ARG A 383 29.85 -0.41 -27.17
N SER A 384 29.55 -1.10 -28.28
CA SER A 384 28.99 -0.46 -29.48
C SER A 384 27.55 0.05 -29.30
N LEU A 385 26.80 -0.47 -28.31
CA LEU A 385 25.44 -0.03 -27.98
C LEU A 385 25.41 1.22 -27.11
N VAL A 386 26.53 1.57 -26.48
CA VAL A 386 26.61 2.67 -25.51
C VAL A 386 26.68 4.01 -26.20
N ILE A 387 25.88 4.96 -25.74
CA ILE A 387 25.98 6.35 -26.16
C ILE A 387 27.06 7.02 -25.29
N PRO A 388 28.20 7.48 -25.84
CA PRO A 388 29.35 7.96 -25.05
C PRO A 388 29.02 9.08 -24.04
N THR A 389 28.07 9.96 -24.37
CA THR A 389 27.65 11.08 -23.53
C THR A 389 26.78 10.67 -22.35
N PHE A 390 26.16 9.48 -22.40
CA PHE A 390 25.33 8.90 -21.34
C PHE A 390 26.02 7.72 -20.61
N ALA A 391 27.25 7.36 -21.03
CA ALA A 391 27.97 6.21 -20.51
C ALA A 391 28.29 6.35 -19.01
N ASN A 392 27.87 5.38 -18.19
CA ASN A 392 28.18 5.35 -16.76
C ASN A 392 29.67 5.06 -16.46
N TYR A 393 30.43 4.66 -17.48
CA TYR A 393 31.90 4.50 -17.44
C TYR A 393 32.56 5.42 -18.48
N PRO A 394 32.56 6.75 -18.26
CA PRO A 394 32.96 7.74 -19.25
C PRO A 394 34.44 7.64 -19.64
N ALA A 395 35.30 7.13 -18.74
CA ALA A 395 36.73 6.95 -18.99
C ALA A 395 37.04 6.08 -20.22
N HIS A 396 36.21 5.03 -20.48
CA HIS A 396 36.37 4.16 -21.65
C HIS A 396 36.09 4.86 -23.00
N PHE A 397 35.41 6.02 -22.94
CA PHE A 397 35.03 6.78 -24.12
C PHE A 397 35.76 8.14 -24.22
N GLY A 398 36.70 8.42 -23.33
CA GLY A 398 37.41 9.69 -23.26
C GLY A 398 36.56 10.90 -22.89
N VAL A 399 35.44 10.65 -22.21
CA VAL A 399 34.52 11.69 -21.71
C VAL A 399 34.84 11.97 -20.24
N GLU A 400 34.84 13.26 -19.87
CA GLU A 400 35.05 13.69 -18.48
C GLU A 400 33.79 13.36 -17.64
N SER A 401 33.98 12.82 -16.42
CA SER A 401 32.87 12.42 -15.53
C SER A 401 31.93 13.58 -15.20
N THR A 402 32.43 14.80 -15.04
CA THR A 402 31.60 15.97 -14.81
C THR A 402 30.71 16.32 -16.00
N THR A 403 31.25 16.19 -17.21
CA THR A 403 30.50 16.43 -18.45
C THR A 403 29.39 15.38 -18.63
N GLN A 404 29.67 14.11 -18.34
CA GLN A 404 28.71 13.02 -18.37
C GLN A 404 27.55 13.25 -17.36
N GLN A 405 27.89 13.55 -16.09
CA GLN A 405 26.88 13.82 -15.06
C GLN A 405 25.99 15.00 -15.43
N ASN A 406 26.58 16.10 -15.89
CA ASN A 406 25.85 17.26 -16.36
C ASN A 406 24.91 16.94 -17.54
N THR A 407 25.34 16.05 -18.45
CA THR A 407 24.52 15.65 -19.59
C THR A 407 23.31 14.83 -19.15
N ILE A 408 23.47 13.88 -18.22
CA ILE A 408 22.35 13.08 -17.71
C ILE A 408 21.40 13.98 -16.89
N MET A 409 21.92 14.88 -16.03
CA MET A 409 21.09 15.85 -15.31
C MET A 409 20.29 16.74 -16.26
N LYS A 410 20.95 17.26 -17.30
CA LYS A 410 20.29 18.06 -18.35
C LYS A 410 19.17 17.28 -19.03
N PHE A 411 19.41 16.00 -19.35
CA PHE A 411 18.39 15.13 -19.92
C PHE A 411 17.19 14.95 -18.97
N CYS A 412 17.42 14.73 -17.67
CA CYS A 412 16.36 14.65 -16.67
C CYS A 412 15.51 15.93 -16.62
N PHE A 413 16.14 17.11 -16.66
CA PHE A 413 15.42 18.38 -16.66
C PHE A 413 14.65 18.61 -17.97
N ILE A 414 15.21 18.24 -19.13
CA ILE A 414 14.48 18.27 -20.40
C ILE A 414 13.23 17.38 -20.32
N LEU A 415 13.38 16.16 -19.81
CA LEU A 415 12.28 15.21 -19.66
C LEU A 415 11.18 15.78 -18.75
N GLY A 416 11.57 16.40 -17.62
CA GLY A 416 10.63 17.06 -16.72
C GLY A 416 9.91 18.24 -17.37
N THR A 417 10.65 19.09 -18.06
CA THR A 417 10.06 20.24 -18.78
C THR A 417 9.09 19.77 -19.86
N VAL A 418 9.49 18.79 -20.67
CA VAL A 418 8.61 18.21 -21.69
C VAL A 418 7.32 17.63 -21.10
N GLN A 419 7.41 16.93 -19.97
CA GLN A 419 6.24 16.37 -19.31
C GLN A 419 5.30 17.45 -18.76
N LEU A 420 5.84 18.48 -18.08
CA LEU A 420 5.05 19.60 -17.55
C LEU A 420 4.48 20.48 -18.68
N SER A 421 5.25 20.74 -19.74
CA SER A 421 4.78 21.47 -20.93
C SER A 421 3.66 20.71 -21.63
N LEU A 422 3.75 19.37 -21.71
CA LEU A 422 2.68 18.53 -22.23
C LEU A 422 1.38 18.70 -21.43
N ALA A 423 1.46 18.78 -20.10
CA ALA A 423 0.30 19.04 -19.24
C ALA A 423 -0.35 20.40 -19.59
N CYS A 424 0.44 21.46 -19.74
CA CYS A 424 -0.07 22.77 -20.15
C CYS A 424 -0.74 22.72 -21.52
N VAL A 425 -0.13 22.04 -22.51
CA VAL A 425 -0.70 21.90 -23.86
C VAL A 425 -2.03 21.12 -23.82
N MET A 426 -2.15 20.10 -22.99
CA MET A 426 -3.39 19.35 -22.80
C MET A 426 -4.50 20.26 -22.22
N ASN A 427 -4.17 21.08 -21.20
CA ASN A 427 -5.09 22.06 -20.63
C ASN A 427 -5.51 23.12 -21.64
N ILE A 428 -4.57 23.72 -22.38
CA ILE A 428 -4.86 24.67 -23.45
C ILE A 428 -5.86 24.06 -24.44
N ARG A 429 -5.62 22.81 -24.89
CA ARG A 429 -6.49 22.14 -25.87
C ARG A 429 -7.91 21.92 -25.32
N ARG A 430 -8.07 21.62 -24.02
CA ARG A 430 -9.38 21.45 -23.38
C ARG A 430 -10.12 22.78 -23.33
N LYS A 431 -9.53 23.78 -22.66
CA LYS A 431 -10.15 25.08 -22.43
C LYS A 431 -10.45 25.82 -23.74
N PHE A 432 -9.58 25.65 -24.73
CA PHE A 432 -9.85 26.19 -26.08
C PHE A 432 -11.10 25.58 -26.74
N ARG A 433 -11.35 24.28 -26.57
CA ARG A 433 -12.58 23.62 -27.05
C ARG A 433 -13.82 24.07 -26.31
N GLU A 434 -13.70 24.35 -25.01
CA GLU A 434 -14.74 24.86 -24.14
C GLU A 434 -14.99 26.35 -24.34
N LYS A 435 -14.22 27.01 -25.21
CA LYS A 435 -14.23 28.45 -25.47
C LYS A 435 -14.00 29.29 -24.21
N ASP A 436 -13.28 28.76 -23.25
CA ASP A 436 -12.91 29.44 -22.02
C ASP A 436 -11.61 30.22 -22.23
N LEU A 437 -11.63 31.54 -21.97
CA LEU A 437 -10.46 32.41 -22.12
C LEU A 437 -9.31 32.09 -21.16
N SER A 438 -9.54 31.27 -20.16
CA SER A 438 -8.48 30.82 -19.22
C SER A 438 -7.39 29.96 -19.88
N TRP A 439 -7.54 29.54 -21.16
CA TRP A 439 -6.45 28.89 -21.91
C TRP A 439 -5.20 29.79 -22.06
N LEU A 440 -5.39 31.13 -22.03
CA LEU A 440 -4.28 32.09 -22.04
C LEU A 440 -3.43 32.01 -20.76
N ALA A 441 -4.04 31.68 -19.63
CA ALA A 441 -3.28 31.42 -18.40
C ALA A 441 -2.41 30.16 -18.51
N ASP A 442 -2.93 29.10 -19.13
CA ASP A 442 -2.12 27.88 -19.37
C ASP A 442 -1.00 28.12 -20.38
N LEU A 443 -1.19 29.03 -21.35
CA LEU A 443 -0.11 29.50 -22.23
C LEU A 443 0.95 30.28 -21.45
N GLY A 444 0.53 31.10 -20.48
CA GLY A 444 1.43 31.77 -19.53
C GLY A 444 2.25 30.76 -18.70
N TRP A 445 1.60 29.69 -18.19
CA TRP A 445 2.29 28.61 -17.49
C TRP A 445 3.28 27.87 -18.39
N LEU A 446 2.91 27.55 -19.63
CA LEU A 446 3.82 26.91 -20.60
C LEU A 446 5.09 27.75 -20.80
N ALA A 447 4.92 29.05 -21.08
CA ALA A 447 6.04 29.96 -21.28
C ALA A 447 6.92 30.09 -20.01
N ALA A 448 6.29 30.15 -18.82
CA ALA A 448 6.99 30.22 -17.55
C ALA A 448 7.80 28.94 -17.26
N ILE A 449 7.24 27.74 -17.49
CA ILE A 449 7.93 26.45 -17.30
C ILE A 449 9.13 26.33 -18.23
N ASP A 450 8.96 26.64 -19.52
CA ASP A 450 10.05 26.60 -20.51
C ASP A 450 11.16 27.60 -20.18
N ALA A 451 10.82 28.77 -19.65
CA ALA A 451 11.82 29.76 -19.19
C ALA A 451 12.51 29.33 -17.88
N LEU A 452 11.76 28.77 -16.93
CA LEU A 452 12.32 28.26 -15.66
C LEU A 452 13.31 27.10 -15.89
N TYR A 453 13.15 26.33 -16.95
CA TYR A 453 14.13 25.32 -17.35
C TYR A 453 15.54 25.93 -17.52
N PHE A 454 15.67 27.10 -18.17
CA PHE A 454 16.97 27.78 -18.34
C PHE A 454 17.52 28.27 -17.00
N VAL A 455 16.65 28.69 -16.07
CA VAL A 455 17.08 29.06 -14.71
C VAL A 455 17.65 27.83 -13.98
N VAL A 456 17.01 26.65 -14.12
CA VAL A 456 17.51 25.39 -13.55
C VAL A 456 18.89 25.04 -14.14
N LEU A 457 19.07 25.15 -15.45
CA LEU A 457 20.38 24.89 -16.08
C LEU A 457 21.48 25.80 -15.56
N TYR A 458 21.15 27.06 -15.37
CA TYR A 458 22.12 28.06 -14.83
C TYR A 458 22.49 27.70 -13.37
N LEU A 459 21.49 27.40 -12.52
CA LEU A 459 21.72 27.18 -11.09
C LEU A 459 22.37 25.82 -10.78
N VAL A 460 21.98 24.75 -11.48
CA VAL A 460 22.41 23.38 -11.15
C VAL A 460 23.64 22.96 -11.94
N ILE A 461 23.63 23.23 -13.24
CA ILE A 461 24.70 22.78 -14.15
C ILE A 461 25.79 23.85 -14.32
N GLY A 462 25.50 25.09 -13.94
CA GLY A 462 26.42 26.22 -14.14
C GLY A 462 26.53 26.66 -15.60
N GLN A 463 25.55 26.30 -16.45
CA GLN A 463 25.56 26.67 -17.87
C GLN A 463 25.33 28.17 -17.99
N GLN A 464 26.23 28.87 -18.72
CA GLN A 464 26.10 30.30 -18.99
C GLN A 464 24.84 30.57 -19.81
N VAL A 465 23.84 31.20 -19.21
CA VAL A 465 22.56 31.58 -19.84
C VAL A 465 22.37 33.09 -19.61
N ASN A 466 21.93 33.80 -20.64
CA ASN A 466 21.54 35.19 -20.45
C ASN A 466 20.19 35.22 -19.69
N LEU A 467 20.23 35.60 -18.42
CA LEU A 467 19.08 35.61 -17.53
C LEU A 467 18.07 36.72 -17.83
N MET A 468 18.47 37.80 -18.51
CA MET A 468 17.57 38.92 -18.78
C MET A 468 16.34 38.52 -19.63
N PRO A 469 16.51 37.91 -20.83
CA PRO A 469 15.34 37.47 -21.62
C PRO A 469 14.53 36.38 -20.90
N VAL A 470 15.19 35.50 -20.15
CA VAL A 470 14.50 34.46 -19.36
C VAL A 470 13.59 35.09 -18.30
N ALA A 471 14.09 36.07 -17.55
CA ALA A 471 13.31 36.82 -16.57
C ALA A 471 12.12 37.54 -17.21
N CYS A 472 12.30 38.15 -18.39
CA CYS A 472 11.23 38.80 -19.11
C CYS A 472 10.10 37.80 -19.49
N VAL A 473 10.45 36.58 -19.94
CA VAL A 473 9.46 35.54 -20.29
C VAL A 473 8.75 35.06 -19.04
N VAL A 474 9.44 34.81 -17.93
CA VAL A 474 8.82 34.41 -16.66
C VAL A 474 7.82 35.47 -16.18
N ILE A 475 8.21 36.77 -16.21
CA ILE A 475 7.34 37.87 -15.80
C ILE A 475 6.12 37.99 -16.75
N ALA A 476 6.32 37.87 -18.05
CA ALA A 476 5.23 37.89 -19.01
C ALA A 476 4.27 36.70 -18.83
N GLY A 477 4.79 35.49 -18.59
CA GLY A 477 4.01 34.32 -18.27
C GLY A 477 3.21 34.50 -16.98
N PHE A 478 3.85 35.00 -15.93
CA PHE A 478 3.18 35.32 -14.65
C PHE A 478 2.04 36.34 -14.83
N LEU A 479 2.27 37.41 -15.59
CA LEU A 479 1.24 38.39 -15.88
C LEU A 479 0.05 37.78 -16.63
N LEU A 480 0.30 36.93 -17.62
CA LEU A 480 -0.76 36.21 -18.34
C LEU A 480 -1.58 35.34 -17.39
N VAL A 481 -0.93 34.61 -16.48
CA VAL A 481 -1.62 33.77 -15.51
C VAL A 481 -2.47 34.61 -14.56
N VAL A 482 -1.95 35.73 -14.03
CA VAL A 482 -2.69 36.62 -13.13
C VAL A 482 -3.89 37.27 -13.83
N LEU A 483 -3.71 37.69 -15.10
CA LEU A 483 -4.79 38.37 -15.82
C LEU A 483 -5.90 37.43 -16.25
N PHE A 484 -5.58 36.20 -16.65
CA PHE A 484 -6.53 35.27 -17.28
C PHE A 484 -6.87 34.04 -16.40
N GLY A 485 -6.14 33.80 -15.30
CA GLY A 485 -6.36 32.63 -14.42
C GLY A 485 -7.71 32.62 -13.71
N GLY A 486 -8.29 33.80 -13.43
CA GLY A 486 -9.61 33.92 -12.81
C GLY A 486 -10.79 33.87 -13.78
N MET A 487 -10.55 33.72 -15.10
CA MET A 487 -11.61 33.65 -16.10
C MET A 487 -12.32 32.29 -16.05
N SER A 488 -13.64 32.33 -16.24
CA SER A 488 -14.46 31.14 -16.46
C SER A 488 -15.64 31.51 -17.36
N PRO A 489 -16.25 30.55 -18.08
CA PRO A 489 -17.36 30.83 -19.01
C PRO A 489 -18.54 31.56 -18.38
N ASP A 490 -18.75 31.37 -17.06
CA ASP A 490 -19.90 31.93 -16.32
C ASP A 490 -19.63 33.31 -15.71
N LYS A 491 -18.38 33.83 -15.79
CA LYS A 491 -18.00 35.13 -15.22
C LYS A 491 -17.82 36.19 -16.29
N SER A 492 -18.21 37.42 -15.97
CA SER A 492 -17.88 38.56 -16.83
C SER A 492 -16.37 38.82 -16.80
N PHE A 493 -15.82 39.40 -17.90
CA PHE A 493 -14.40 39.71 -18.02
C PHE A 493 -13.85 40.53 -16.82
N GLY A 494 -14.60 41.52 -16.34
CA GLY A 494 -14.18 42.34 -15.20
C GLY A 494 -14.14 41.55 -13.87
N GLN A 495 -15.07 40.63 -13.68
CA GLN A 495 -15.10 39.76 -12.49
C GLN A 495 -13.96 38.75 -12.51
N GLY A 496 -13.65 38.15 -13.68
CA GLY A 496 -12.53 37.26 -13.88
C GLY A 496 -11.19 37.94 -13.61
N LEU A 497 -11.00 39.16 -14.13
CA LEU A 497 -9.81 39.96 -13.92
C LEU A 497 -9.61 40.33 -12.43
N LYS A 498 -10.69 40.70 -11.74
CA LYS A 498 -10.63 41.01 -10.30
C LYS A 498 -10.29 39.77 -9.47
N ALA A 499 -10.83 38.62 -9.83
CA ALA A 499 -10.51 37.34 -9.19
C ALA A 499 -9.05 36.97 -9.41
N GLY A 500 -8.52 37.03 -10.64
CA GLY A 500 -7.12 36.74 -10.93
C GLY A 500 -6.14 37.68 -10.24
N LEU A 501 -6.46 38.96 -10.12
CA LEU A 501 -5.64 39.92 -9.34
C LEU A 501 -5.68 39.58 -7.83
N GLY A 502 -6.82 39.11 -7.32
CA GLY A 502 -6.92 38.64 -5.94
C GLY A 502 -6.03 37.42 -5.66
N ASP A 503 -5.87 36.57 -6.66
CA ASP A 503 -5.07 35.34 -6.57
C ASP A 503 -3.58 35.52 -6.94
N ALA A 504 -3.13 36.76 -7.22
CA ALA A 504 -1.76 37.05 -7.67
C ALA A 504 -0.68 36.48 -6.73
N PHE A 505 -0.91 36.53 -5.42
CA PHE A 505 0.02 35.96 -4.43
C PHE A 505 0.09 34.42 -4.53
N THR A 506 -1.03 33.76 -4.72
CA THR A 506 -1.10 32.31 -4.94
C THR A 506 -0.40 31.91 -6.24
N VAL A 507 -0.58 32.67 -7.32
CA VAL A 507 0.13 32.46 -8.59
C VAL A 507 1.64 32.63 -8.42
N PHE A 508 2.09 33.58 -7.60
CA PHE A 508 3.52 33.73 -7.27
C PHE A 508 4.07 32.49 -6.53
N LEU A 509 3.34 31.99 -5.52
CA LEU A 509 3.75 30.76 -4.82
C LEU A 509 3.77 29.54 -5.76
N ASN A 510 2.78 29.44 -6.65
CA ASN A 510 2.70 28.36 -7.64
C ASN A 510 3.86 28.46 -8.66
N THR A 511 4.35 29.65 -8.98
CA THR A 511 5.54 29.83 -9.84
C THR A 511 6.80 29.29 -9.17
N ILE A 512 6.96 29.51 -7.87
CA ILE A 512 8.05 28.90 -7.08
C ILE A 512 7.89 27.38 -7.04
N SER A 513 6.68 26.89 -6.86
CA SER A 513 6.38 25.46 -6.88
C SER A 513 6.70 24.83 -8.24
N ALA A 514 6.39 25.50 -9.35
CA ALA A 514 6.71 25.03 -10.71
C ALA A 514 8.23 24.89 -10.92
N PHE A 515 9.03 25.83 -10.39
CA PHE A 515 10.49 25.68 -10.37
C PHE A 515 10.90 24.41 -9.58
N GLY A 516 10.32 24.21 -8.39
CA GLY A 516 10.55 23.00 -7.58
C GLY A 516 10.15 21.71 -8.30
N ASN A 517 9.07 21.74 -9.08
CA ASN A 517 8.61 20.60 -9.88
C ASN A 517 9.65 20.21 -10.93
N ILE A 518 10.25 21.17 -11.67
CA ILE A 518 11.32 20.88 -12.63
C ILE A 518 12.55 20.33 -11.91
N MET A 519 12.94 20.94 -10.80
CA MET A 519 14.06 20.47 -9.97
C MET A 519 13.86 19.05 -9.46
N SER A 520 12.62 18.64 -9.23
CA SER A 520 12.29 17.30 -8.72
C SER A 520 12.77 16.17 -9.63
N TYR A 521 12.96 16.41 -10.92
CA TYR A 521 13.43 15.39 -11.89
C TYR A 521 14.91 15.02 -11.71
N ILE A 522 15.71 15.81 -10.96
CA ILE A 522 17.09 15.44 -10.59
C ILE A 522 17.12 14.12 -9.83
N ARG A 523 16.03 13.73 -9.17
CA ARG A 523 15.92 12.46 -8.45
C ARG A 523 16.14 11.24 -9.34
N LEU A 524 15.74 11.29 -10.62
CA LEU A 524 15.97 10.21 -11.56
C LEU A 524 17.47 9.95 -11.73
N PHE A 525 18.25 11.02 -11.88
CA PHE A 525 19.70 10.96 -11.93
C PHE A 525 20.30 10.48 -10.60
N ALA A 526 19.91 11.11 -9.49
CA ALA A 526 20.51 10.83 -8.18
C ALA A 526 20.29 9.36 -7.74
N VAL A 527 19.08 8.83 -7.94
CA VAL A 527 18.74 7.44 -7.56
C VAL A 527 19.43 6.45 -8.50
N GLY A 528 19.44 6.70 -9.82
CA GLY A 528 20.14 5.85 -10.78
C GLY A 528 21.64 5.76 -10.50
N MET A 529 22.28 6.90 -10.19
CA MET A 529 23.70 6.93 -9.82
C MET A 529 23.96 6.25 -8.46
N ALA A 530 23.06 6.40 -7.49
CA ALA A 530 23.17 5.70 -6.21
C ALA A 530 23.09 4.17 -6.38
N SER A 531 22.15 3.69 -7.21
CA SER A 531 22.01 2.26 -7.54
C SER A 531 23.30 1.71 -8.17
N LEU A 532 23.89 2.45 -9.13
CA LEU A 532 25.17 2.08 -9.74
C LEU A 532 26.31 2.02 -8.71
N ALA A 533 26.44 3.06 -7.86
CA ALA A 533 27.48 3.11 -6.84
C ALA A 533 27.37 1.96 -5.82
N ILE A 534 26.16 1.60 -5.43
CA ILE A 534 25.90 0.44 -4.56
C ILE A 534 26.38 -0.85 -5.26
N ALA A 535 25.98 -1.09 -6.51
CA ALA A 535 26.39 -2.27 -7.27
C ALA A 535 27.91 -2.37 -7.38
N GLN A 536 28.58 -1.27 -7.74
CA GLN A 536 30.05 -1.21 -7.84
C GLN A 536 30.73 -1.48 -6.49
N SER A 537 30.21 -0.93 -5.39
CA SER A 537 30.77 -1.14 -4.05
C SER A 537 30.73 -2.62 -3.65
N PHE A 538 29.61 -3.31 -3.86
CA PHE A 538 29.50 -4.74 -3.56
C PHE A 538 30.35 -5.58 -4.51
N ASN A 539 30.45 -5.24 -5.80
CA ASN A 539 31.33 -5.90 -6.75
C ASN A 539 32.81 -5.79 -6.33
N ASN A 540 33.25 -4.57 -5.98
CA ASN A 540 34.63 -4.33 -5.55
C ASN A 540 34.95 -5.07 -4.25
N MET A 541 34.01 -5.13 -3.32
CA MET A 541 34.15 -5.90 -2.08
C MET A 541 34.28 -7.41 -2.37
N ALA A 542 33.49 -7.94 -3.29
CA ALA A 542 33.53 -9.36 -3.66
C ALA A 542 34.83 -9.75 -4.39
N LEU A 543 35.39 -8.88 -5.24
CA LEU A 543 36.65 -9.09 -5.96
C LEU A 543 37.85 -9.21 -5.03
N GLY A 544 37.77 -8.73 -3.78
CA GLY A 544 38.84 -8.88 -2.77
C GLY A 544 39.01 -10.32 -2.23
N PHE A 545 38.03 -11.20 -2.42
CA PHE A 545 38.08 -12.57 -1.88
C PHE A 545 38.62 -13.58 -2.91
N LYS A 546 39.62 -14.38 -2.52
CA LYS A 546 40.25 -15.41 -3.36
C LYS A 546 40.29 -16.77 -2.64
N GLY A 547 40.35 -17.86 -3.39
CA GLY A 547 40.47 -19.22 -2.85
C GLY A 547 39.16 -19.69 -2.16
N PRO A 548 39.19 -20.34 -0.99
CA PRO A 548 37.99 -20.88 -0.33
C PRO A 548 36.97 -19.79 0.12
N LEU A 549 37.41 -18.54 0.19
CA LEU A 549 36.56 -17.39 0.53
C LEU A 549 35.63 -16.94 -0.61
N VAL A 550 35.67 -17.58 -1.78
CA VAL A 550 34.75 -17.33 -2.90
C VAL A 550 33.29 -17.50 -2.49
N ILE A 551 32.98 -18.40 -1.54
CA ILE A 551 31.62 -18.56 -1.00
C ILE A 551 31.16 -17.27 -0.34
N ALA A 552 32.02 -16.59 0.42
CA ALA A 552 31.71 -15.29 1.01
C ALA A 552 31.50 -14.20 -0.06
N ALA A 553 32.30 -14.22 -1.13
CA ALA A 553 32.12 -13.32 -2.27
C ALA A 553 30.74 -13.50 -2.92
N VAL A 554 30.31 -14.73 -3.18
CA VAL A 554 28.99 -15.04 -3.74
C VAL A 554 27.87 -14.55 -2.82
N LEU A 555 28.01 -14.75 -1.51
CA LEU A 555 27.02 -14.28 -0.53
C LEU A 555 26.92 -12.74 -0.51
N ILE A 556 28.06 -12.05 -0.56
CA ILE A 556 28.12 -10.57 -0.62
C ILE A 556 27.45 -10.07 -1.90
N LEU A 557 27.71 -10.68 -3.06
CA LEU A 557 27.07 -10.31 -4.31
C LEU A 557 25.55 -10.54 -4.28
N LEU A 558 25.12 -11.68 -3.75
CA LEU A 558 23.70 -12.02 -3.65
C LEU A 558 22.96 -11.02 -2.75
N ILE A 559 23.53 -10.72 -1.58
CA ILE A 559 22.95 -9.73 -0.66
C ILE A 559 22.99 -8.33 -1.27
N GLY A 560 24.13 -7.93 -1.85
CA GLY A 560 24.32 -6.59 -2.39
C GLY A 560 23.41 -6.30 -3.58
N HIS A 561 23.36 -7.18 -4.57
CA HIS A 561 22.47 -7.02 -5.72
C HIS A 561 20.99 -7.21 -5.33
N GLY A 562 20.68 -8.14 -4.41
CA GLY A 562 19.33 -8.30 -3.87
C GLY A 562 18.83 -7.03 -3.19
N LEU A 563 19.66 -6.45 -2.31
CA LEU A 563 19.35 -5.17 -1.65
C LEU A 563 19.17 -4.04 -2.67
N ASN A 564 20.05 -3.95 -3.67
CA ASN A 564 19.98 -2.91 -4.69
C ASN A 564 18.69 -3.02 -5.54
N ILE A 565 18.26 -4.23 -5.90
CA ILE A 565 16.99 -4.46 -6.59
C ILE A 565 15.81 -4.01 -5.73
N VAL A 566 15.78 -4.37 -4.45
CA VAL A 566 14.70 -3.96 -3.53
C VAL A 566 14.66 -2.45 -3.38
N MET A 567 15.81 -1.81 -3.17
CA MET A 567 15.92 -0.36 -3.06
C MET A 567 15.51 0.34 -4.37
N GLY A 568 15.88 -0.22 -5.51
CA GLY A 568 15.48 0.28 -6.83
C GLY A 568 13.97 0.22 -7.03
N LEU A 569 13.33 -0.91 -6.74
CA LEU A 569 11.88 -1.08 -6.84
C LEU A 569 11.13 -0.13 -5.89
N LEU A 570 11.60 0.00 -4.65
CA LEU A 570 11.04 0.96 -3.69
C LEU A 570 11.17 2.40 -4.23
N SER A 571 12.32 2.73 -4.79
CA SER A 571 12.57 4.05 -5.37
C SER A 571 11.67 4.35 -6.57
N VAL A 572 11.34 3.36 -7.39
CA VAL A 572 10.36 3.51 -8.48
C VAL A 572 8.99 3.90 -7.93
N VAL A 573 8.53 3.22 -6.88
CA VAL A 573 7.24 3.52 -6.25
C VAL A 573 7.25 4.92 -5.62
N VAL A 574 8.31 5.26 -4.87
CA VAL A 574 8.38 6.54 -4.15
C VAL A 574 8.65 7.73 -5.08
N HIS A 575 9.56 7.56 -6.05
CA HIS A 575 10.01 8.67 -6.90
C HIS A 575 9.41 8.66 -8.30
N GLY A 576 9.38 7.51 -8.97
CA GLY A 576 8.85 7.39 -10.33
C GLY A 576 7.34 7.64 -10.40
N VAL A 577 6.59 7.07 -9.47
CA VAL A 577 5.14 7.28 -9.38
C VAL A 577 4.84 8.73 -8.99
N ARG A 578 5.58 9.29 -8.03
CA ARG A 578 5.38 10.65 -7.55
C ARG A 578 5.49 11.69 -8.67
N LEU A 579 6.51 11.59 -9.55
CA LEU A 579 6.68 12.50 -10.69
C LEU A 579 5.46 12.53 -11.61
N ASN A 580 4.79 11.39 -11.77
CA ASN A 580 3.57 11.30 -12.56
C ASN A 580 2.32 11.77 -11.80
N LEU A 581 2.19 11.41 -10.50
CA LEU A 581 0.99 11.71 -9.71
C LEU A 581 0.95 13.11 -9.11
N LEU A 582 2.10 13.69 -8.77
CA LEU A 582 2.12 15.02 -8.14
C LEU A 582 2.55 16.10 -9.12
N GLU A 583 3.68 15.92 -9.80
CA GLU A 583 4.21 16.95 -10.68
C GLU A 583 3.41 17.04 -11.99
N PHE A 584 3.21 15.92 -12.69
CA PHE A 584 2.48 15.92 -13.98
C PHE A 584 0.98 16.10 -13.83
N SER A 585 0.31 15.27 -13.01
CA SER A 585 -1.13 15.38 -12.85
C SER A 585 -1.53 16.64 -12.06
N GLY A 586 -0.70 17.10 -11.12
CA GLY A 586 -0.89 18.37 -10.44
C GLY A 586 -0.87 19.56 -11.41
N GLN A 587 0.03 19.56 -12.41
CA GLN A 587 0.05 20.57 -13.47
C GLN A 587 -1.20 20.50 -14.37
N LEU A 588 -1.83 19.34 -14.50
CA LEU A 588 -3.13 19.18 -15.18
C LEU A 588 -4.32 19.64 -14.32
N GLY A 589 -4.11 19.89 -13.02
CA GLY A 589 -5.17 20.18 -12.06
C GLY A 589 -6.01 18.96 -11.70
N MET A 590 -5.42 17.76 -11.68
CA MET A 590 -6.08 16.53 -11.27
C MET A 590 -5.95 16.33 -9.76
N GLU A 591 -7.04 15.94 -9.11
CA GLU A 591 -7.10 15.68 -7.67
C GLU A 591 -7.14 14.18 -7.33
N TRP A 592 -7.42 13.32 -8.31
CA TRP A 592 -7.56 11.86 -8.13
C TRP A 592 -8.62 11.48 -7.09
N ALA A 593 -9.63 12.32 -6.93
CA ALA A 593 -10.72 12.15 -5.96
C ALA A 593 -11.94 11.43 -6.58
N GLY A 594 -11.75 10.68 -7.66
CA GLY A 594 -12.85 10.01 -8.36
C GLY A 594 -13.38 8.80 -7.60
N ILE A 595 -14.66 8.51 -7.82
CA ILE A 595 -15.33 7.31 -7.31
C ILE A 595 -15.27 6.24 -8.40
N ALA A 596 -14.72 5.06 -8.10
CA ALA A 596 -14.67 3.97 -9.05
C ALA A 596 -16.08 3.50 -9.42
N TYR A 597 -16.37 3.32 -10.70
CA TYR A 597 -17.62 2.73 -11.15
C TYR A 597 -17.71 1.26 -10.72
N ASP A 598 -18.61 0.99 -9.78
CA ASP A 598 -18.88 -0.32 -9.22
C ASP A 598 -20.38 -0.60 -9.31
N PRO A 599 -20.84 -1.23 -10.41
CA PRO A 599 -22.26 -1.49 -10.61
C PRO A 599 -22.80 -2.55 -9.65
N PHE A 600 -24.06 -2.38 -9.23
CA PHE A 600 -24.79 -3.34 -8.42
C PHE A 600 -25.01 -4.64 -9.20
N LYS A 601 -24.21 -5.65 -8.91
CA LYS A 601 -24.27 -6.96 -9.54
C LYS A 601 -23.86 -8.07 -8.58
N LYS A 602 -24.20 -9.31 -8.91
CA LYS A 602 -23.66 -10.46 -8.18
C LYS A 602 -22.16 -10.60 -8.50
N HIS A 603 -21.33 -10.59 -7.47
CA HIS A 603 -19.90 -10.77 -7.61
C HIS A 603 -19.54 -12.25 -7.64
N ASP A 604 -18.63 -12.63 -8.53
CA ASP A 604 -18.06 -13.99 -8.62
C ASP A 604 -16.75 -14.13 -7.87
N LYS A 605 -16.21 -13.01 -7.33
CA LYS A 605 -14.98 -12.96 -6.55
C LYS A 605 -15.14 -11.98 -5.41
N ILE A 606 -14.48 -12.27 -4.28
CA ILE A 606 -14.42 -11.36 -3.12
C ILE A 606 -13.74 -10.06 -3.53
N LYS A 607 -14.36 -8.93 -3.22
CA LYS A 607 -13.73 -7.62 -3.34
C LYS A 607 -12.67 -7.50 -2.23
N LYS A 608 -11.46 -7.15 -2.63
CA LYS A 608 -10.36 -6.86 -1.71
C LYS A 608 -10.50 -5.47 -1.12
#